data_f8cb029534a4bfd9cc29a0e12584ab6b
#
_entry.id   f8cb029534a4bfd9cc29a0e12584ab6b
#
_cell.length_a   1.000
_cell.length_b   1.000
_cell.length_c   1.000
_cell.angle_alpha   90.00
_cell.angle_beta   90.00
_cell.angle_gamma   90.00
#
_symmetry.space_group_name_H-M   'P 1'
#
loop_
_entity.id
_entity.type
_entity.pdbx_description
1 polymer ?
#
loop_
_entity_poly.entity_id
_entity_poly.type
_entity_poly.pdbx_seq_one_letter_code
_entity_poly.pdbx_strand_id
1 'polypeptide(L)'
;MKKILSAVIILLLASLVSAQTLPSKQLTIITSFPVGSGPDSVLRKIQPDLSKTLGATVIIENKPGGNGAVAFEACNRAVNDSQNVSLCYTEAAVVWAIPLIYGKDDLVKNLKFIGISHYAPLVLVTSTGISTRQEFIDHVKSHPNFGSWSVGSVGQISGQELINQLHLSAQHVAYKDYGQWLMDVSNQNLGFSFPTLGSATPLYRAGKIKFIAVASKHRDPVFSDVPTISEYLGNSNFVPLGAYAGFYVKKDMPETYKKSLSAGLKQVLNTTDVKSDLIIRGYRPWTHTDAETKQILYEEQAHYYQSLKQFDINLRP
;
A
#
# COMPACT_ATOMS: atom_id res chain seq x y z
N MET A 1 -43.07 31.91 23.03
CA MET A 1 -41.74 31.54 23.53
C MET A 1 -41.25 30.18 23.06
N LYS A 2 -42.06 29.11 23.08
CA LYS A 2 -41.60 27.75 22.62
C LYS A 2 -41.21 27.69 21.13
N LYS A 3 -41.83 28.42 20.21
CA LYS A 3 -41.53 28.43 18.78
C LYS A 3 -40.20 29.18 18.45
N ILE A 4 -39.84 30.18 19.24
CA ILE A 4 -38.58 30.95 19.07
C ILE A 4 -37.39 30.10 19.56
N LEU A 5 -37.58 29.32 20.63
CA LEU A 5 -36.54 28.44 21.17
C LEU A 5 -36.20 27.29 20.19
N SER A 6 -37.22 26.73 19.48
CA SER A 6 -37.00 25.69 18.46
C SER A 6 -36.26 26.22 17.24
N ALA A 7 -36.50 27.45 16.80
CA ALA A 7 -35.79 28.04 15.67
C ALA A 7 -34.31 28.33 15.98
N VAL A 8 -33.98 28.74 17.21
CA VAL A 8 -32.60 28.99 17.66
C VAL A 8 -31.82 27.69 17.78
N ILE A 9 -32.43 26.59 18.21
CA ILE A 9 -31.78 25.26 18.28
C ILE A 9 -31.51 24.72 16.89
N ILE A 10 -32.38 24.92 15.91
CA ILE A 10 -32.18 24.51 14.52
C ILE A 10 -31.05 25.33 13.85
N LEU A 11 -30.95 26.64 14.14
CA LEU A 11 -29.85 27.47 13.65
C LEU A 11 -28.50 27.10 14.30
N LEU A 12 -28.46 26.68 15.55
CA LEU A 12 -27.26 26.24 16.25
C LEU A 12 -26.75 24.86 15.77
N LEU A 13 -27.67 24.00 15.31
CA LEU A 13 -27.28 22.69 14.71
C LEU A 13 -26.82 22.83 13.25
N ALA A 14 -27.25 23.87 12.52
CA ALA A 14 -26.78 24.14 11.16
C ALA A 14 -25.33 24.71 11.10
N SER A 15 -24.81 25.23 12.20
CA SER A 15 -23.47 25.81 12.26
C SER A 15 -22.34 24.78 12.53
N LEU A 16 -22.64 23.47 12.66
CA LEU A 16 -21.64 22.43 12.91
C LEU A 16 -21.17 21.65 11.67
N VAL A 17 -21.71 21.94 10.51
CA VAL A 17 -21.11 21.50 9.24
C VAL A 17 -20.12 22.58 8.79
N SER A 18 -19.07 22.77 9.57
CA SER A 18 -17.88 23.49 9.06
C SER A 18 -17.39 22.69 7.87
N ALA A 19 -17.58 23.26 6.68
CA ALA A 19 -17.03 22.71 5.46
C ALA A 19 -15.53 22.50 5.71
N GLN A 20 -15.06 21.26 5.61
CA GLN A 20 -13.66 20.87 5.75
C GLN A 20 -12.88 21.31 4.50
N THR A 21 -13.16 22.52 4.03
CA THR A 21 -12.55 23.05 2.82
C THR A 21 -11.06 23.25 3.03
N LEU A 22 -10.30 22.84 2.04
CA LEU A 22 -8.87 23.11 1.99
C LEU A 22 -8.66 24.61 1.77
N PRO A 23 -7.80 25.30 2.57
CA PRO A 23 -7.49 26.72 2.33
C PRO A 23 -6.61 26.94 1.09
N SER A 24 -6.79 26.16 0.05
CA SER A 24 -6.04 26.21 -1.22
C SER A 24 -6.96 25.83 -2.37
N LYS A 25 -6.66 26.37 -3.57
CA LYS A 25 -7.45 26.11 -4.78
C LYS A 25 -7.16 24.74 -5.41
N GLN A 26 -5.94 24.23 -5.19
CA GLN A 26 -5.45 23.00 -5.80
C GLN A 26 -4.75 22.11 -4.77
N LEU A 27 -5.01 20.82 -4.88
CA LEU A 27 -4.27 19.76 -4.20
C LEU A 27 -3.55 18.90 -5.23
N THR A 28 -2.22 18.87 -5.18
CA THR A 28 -1.42 17.96 -6.01
C THR A 28 -1.04 16.73 -5.18
N ILE A 29 -1.51 15.56 -5.58
CA ILE A 29 -1.10 14.28 -4.98
C ILE A 29 0.07 13.74 -5.78
N ILE A 30 1.27 13.83 -5.21
CA ILE A 30 2.50 13.31 -5.80
C ILE A 30 2.67 11.85 -5.36
N THR A 31 2.72 10.92 -6.30
CA THR A 31 2.80 9.50 -5.97
C THR A 31 4.01 8.81 -6.59
N SER A 32 4.60 7.88 -5.81
CA SER A 32 5.66 6.98 -6.29
C SER A 32 5.13 5.82 -7.16
N PHE A 33 3.83 5.61 -7.18
CA PHE A 33 3.23 4.53 -7.95
C PHE A 33 3.12 4.88 -9.44
N PRO A 34 3.44 3.93 -10.34
CA PRO A 34 3.24 4.12 -11.78
C PRO A 34 1.77 4.32 -12.14
N VAL A 35 1.53 5.03 -13.25
CA VAL A 35 0.19 5.15 -13.83
C VAL A 35 -0.40 3.76 -14.11
N GLY A 36 -1.67 3.56 -13.77
CA GLY A 36 -2.38 2.29 -13.99
C GLY A 36 -2.07 1.18 -12.97
N SER A 37 -1.16 1.43 -12.02
CA SER A 37 -0.96 0.51 -10.89
C SER A 37 -2.19 0.47 -9.99
N GLY A 38 -2.28 -0.56 -9.16
CA GLY A 38 -3.39 -0.71 -8.21
C GLY A 38 -3.59 0.52 -7.32
N PRO A 39 -2.57 1.02 -6.61
CA PRO A 39 -2.70 2.22 -5.79
C PRO A 39 -3.01 3.50 -6.59
N ASP A 40 -2.50 3.64 -7.83
CA ASP A 40 -2.89 4.75 -8.73
C ASP A 40 -4.39 4.70 -9.06
N SER A 41 -4.91 3.50 -9.32
CA SER A 41 -6.34 3.30 -9.57
C SER A 41 -7.20 3.67 -8.35
N VAL A 42 -6.72 3.44 -7.13
CA VAL A 42 -7.39 3.87 -5.89
C VAL A 42 -7.41 5.41 -5.81
N LEU A 43 -6.28 6.08 -6.08
CA LEU A 43 -6.25 7.55 -6.12
C LEU A 43 -7.25 8.12 -7.11
N ARG A 44 -7.30 7.57 -8.34
CA ARG A 44 -8.25 8.02 -9.38
C ARG A 44 -9.69 7.78 -9.00
N LYS A 45 -9.98 6.69 -8.27
CA LYS A 45 -11.32 6.40 -7.73
C LYS A 45 -11.77 7.46 -6.73
N ILE A 46 -10.89 7.87 -5.80
CA ILE A 46 -11.23 8.83 -4.76
C ILE A 46 -11.10 10.31 -5.19
N GLN A 47 -10.40 10.59 -6.29
CA GLN A 47 -10.08 11.95 -6.75
C GLN A 47 -11.32 12.86 -6.88
N PRO A 48 -12.41 12.46 -7.54
CA PRO A 48 -13.59 13.33 -7.70
C PRO A 48 -14.25 13.69 -6.37
N ASP A 49 -14.43 12.70 -5.48
CA ASP A 49 -15.05 12.90 -4.19
C ASP A 49 -14.16 13.71 -3.24
N LEU A 50 -12.85 13.50 -3.32
CA LEU A 50 -11.87 14.26 -2.56
C LEU A 50 -11.86 15.73 -3.02
N SER A 51 -11.92 15.97 -4.33
CA SER A 51 -12.03 17.32 -4.89
C SER A 51 -13.30 18.04 -4.38
N LYS A 52 -14.44 17.36 -4.41
CA LYS A 52 -15.69 17.88 -3.90
C LYS A 52 -15.64 18.13 -2.39
N THR A 53 -15.10 17.19 -1.62
CA THR A 53 -15.04 17.28 -0.15
C THR A 53 -14.13 18.41 0.32
N LEU A 54 -12.99 18.61 -0.35
CA LEU A 54 -12.00 19.64 -0.01
C LEU A 54 -12.30 21.01 -0.64
N GLY A 55 -13.21 21.09 -1.61
CA GLY A 55 -13.48 22.32 -2.35
C GLY A 55 -12.28 22.80 -3.18
N ALA A 56 -11.41 21.88 -3.61
CA ALA A 56 -10.19 22.16 -4.33
C ALA A 56 -10.04 21.24 -5.55
N THR A 57 -9.36 21.69 -6.60
CA THR A 57 -9.02 20.81 -7.73
C THR A 57 -7.95 19.82 -7.31
N VAL A 58 -8.23 18.52 -7.40
CA VAL A 58 -7.25 17.47 -7.10
C VAL A 58 -6.56 17.01 -8.38
N ILE A 59 -5.23 17.06 -8.39
CA ILE A 59 -4.37 16.59 -9.49
C ILE A 59 -3.50 15.44 -8.97
N ILE A 60 -3.32 14.41 -9.79
CA ILE A 60 -2.43 13.27 -9.49
C ILE A 60 -1.21 13.34 -10.39
N GLU A 61 -0.02 13.43 -9.76
CA GLU A 61 1.27 13.39 -10.44
C GLU A 61 2.01 12.10 -10.11
N ASN A 62 2.11 11.21 -11.08
CA ASN A 62 2.89 9.99 -10.92
C ASN A 62 4.38 10.27 -11.18
N LYS A 63 5.23 10.01 -10.18
CA LYS A 63 6.68 10.19 -10.22
C LYS A 63 7.38 8.90 -9.76
N PRO A 64 7.27 7.82 -10.54
CA PRO A 64 7.91 6.55 -10.20
C PRO A 64 9.43 6.64 -10.39
N GLY A 65 10.15 5.69 -9.78
CA GLY A 65 11.59 5.55 -9.93
C GLY A 65 12.38 5.77 -8.65
N GLY A 66 13.64 5.29 -8.66
CA GLY A 66 14.54 5.39 -7.53
C GLY A 66 13.95 4.83 -6.23
N ASN A 67 13.24 3.70 -6.28
CA ASN A 67 12.52 3.15 -5.11
C ASN A 67 11.68 4.22 -4.36
N GLY A 68 11.02 5.12 -5.12
CA GLY A 68 10.20 6.19 -4.57
C GLY A 68 10.95 7.50 -4.29
N ALA A 69 12.28 7.55 -4.37
CA ALA A 69 13.06 8.76 -4.09
C ALA A 69 12.65 9.93 -4.97
N VAL A 70 12.35 9.70 -6.27
CA VAL A 70 11.91 10.75 -7.20
C VAL A 70 10.64 11.44 -6.70
N ALA A 71 9.66 10.67 -6.21
CA ALA A 71 8.45 11.23 -5.63
C ALA A 71 8.73 12.01 -4.34
N PHE A 72 9.55 11.45 -3.43
CA PHE A 72 9.91 12.11 -2.17
C PHE A 72 10.68 13.42 -2.38
N GLU A 73 11.59 13.46 -3.33
CA GLU A 73 12.27 14.71 -3.70
C GLU A 73 11.27 15.76 -4.22
N ALA A 74 10.33 15.35 -5.06
CA ALA A 74 9.28 16.25 -5.53
C ALA A 74 8.40 16.75 -4.38
N CYS A 75 8.00 15.86 -3.45
CA CYS A 75 7.26 16.21 -2.25
C CYS A 75 8.00 17.23 -1.37
N ASN A 76 9.31 17.02 -1.16
CA ASN A 76 10.11 17.95 -0.33
C ASN A 76 10.29 19.32 -0.99
N ARG A 77 10.36 19.38 -2.32
CA ARG A 77 10.45 20.64 -3.07
C ARG A 77 9.12 21.37 -3.21
N ALA A 78 8.00 20.68 -3.00
CA ALA A 78 6.68 21.28 -3.18
C ALA A 78 6.44 22.45 -2.23
N VAL A 79 5.86 23.52 -2.78
CA VAL A 79 5.42 24.69 -2.01
C VAL A 79 3.97 24.49 -1.62
N ASN A 80 3.65 24.85 -0.37
CA ASN A 80 2.29 24.77 0.17
C ASN A 80 1.82 26.18 0.51
N ASP A 81 0.88 26.70 -0.27
CA ASP A 81 0.32 28.04 -0.14
C ASP A 81 -1.19 28.06 -0.44
N SER A 82 -1.77 29.25 -0.55
CA SER A 82 -3.18 29.44 -0.86
C SER A 82 -3.58 29.03 -2.29
N GLN A 83 -2.64 28.79 -3.19
CA GLN A 83 -2.92 28.34 -4.55
C GLN A 83 -2.75 26.83 -4.70
N ASN A 84 -1.67 26.29 -4.09
CA ASN A 84 -1.30 24.89 -4.22
C ASN A 84 -0.93 24.28 -2.88
N VAL A 85 -1.39 23.07 -2.66
CA VAL A 85 -0.97 22.20 -1.55
C VAL A 85 -0.56 20.86 -2.12
N SER A 86 0.49 20.26 -1.57
CA SER A 86 1.00 18.97 -2.02
C SER A 86 0.85 17.90 -0.94
N LEU A 87 0.45 16.72 -1.39
CA LEU A 87 0.27 15.51 -0.60
C LEU A 87 1.08 14.39 -1.24
N CYS A 88 1.88 13.70 -0.46
CA CYS A 88 2.66 12.55 -0.94
C CYS A 88 1.88 11.28 -0.72
N TYR A 89 1.90 10.37 -1.69
CA TYR A 89 1.24 9.07 -1.60
C TYR A 89 2.19 7.96 -2.01
N THR A 90 2.45 7.03 -1.09
CA THR A 90 3.42 5.95 -1.29
C THR A 90 3.16 4.78 -0.35
N GLU A 91 3.85 3.66 -0.59
CA GLU A 91 3.89 2.52 0.31
C GLU A 91 4.76 2.82 1.55
N ALA A 92 4.33 2.37 2.74
CA ALA A 92 5.05 2.59 3.99
C ALA A 92 6.46 1.96 3.97
N ALA A 93 6.62 0.77 3.38
CA ALA A 93 7.93 0.12 3.26
C ALA A 93 8.92 0.94 2.42
N VAL A 94 8.44 1.70 1.44
CA VAL A 94 9.28 2.64 0.67
C VAL A 94 9.83 3.74 1.59
N VAL A 95 8.99 4.28 2.49
CA VAL A 95 9.42 5.29 3.48
C VAL A 95 10.50 4.73 4.40
N TRP A 96 10.37 3.47 4.81
CA TRP A 96 11.34 2.81 5.69
C TRP A 96 12.65 2.49 4.97
N ALA A 97 12.58 2.13 3.68
CA ALA A 97 13.73 1.74 2.88
C ALA A 97 14.62 2.93 2.44
N ILE A 98 14.04 4.09 2.16
CA ILE A 98 14.75 5.25 1.59
C ILE A 98 15.99 5.67 2.39
N PRO A 99 15.96 5.81 3.73
CA PRO A 99 17.15 6.14 4.50
C PRO A 99 18.27 5.13 4.33
N LEU A 100 17.91 3.85 4.24
CA LEU A 100 18.87 2.74 4.12
C LEU A 100 19.48 2.68 2.72
N ILE A 101 18.68 2.93 1.66
CA ILE A 101 19.13 2.89 0.27
C ILE A 101 20.07 4.06 -0.03
N TYR A 102 19.69 5.27 0.36
CA TYR A 102 20.38 6.49 -0.05
C TYR A 102 21.25 7.11 1.04
N GLY A 103 21.17 6.61 2.30
CA GLY A 103 21.80 7.26 3.43
C GLY A 103 21.28 8.68 3.69
N LYS A 104 20.11 9.03 3.12
CA LYS A 104 19.50 10.36 3.18
C LYS A 104 18.22 10.31 4.02
N ASP A 105 18.35 10.44 5.32
CA ASP A 105 17.19 10.57 6.21
C ASP A 105 16.34 11.80 5.89
N ASP A 106 16.94 12.81 5.26
CA ASP A 106 16.31 14.09 4.94
C ASP A 106 15.09 13.96 4.04
N LEU A 107 15.07 12.96 3.16
CA LEU A 107 13.94 12.74 2.23
C LEU A 107 12.65 12.37 2.96
N VAL A 108 12.74 11.65 4.08
CA VAL A 108 11.58 11.16 4.81
C VAL A 108 11.39 11.84 6.17
N LYS A 109 12.46 12.30 6.83
CA LYS A 109 12.38 12.94 8.15
C LYS A 109 11.54 14.23 8.16
N ASN A 110 11.44 14.91 7.00
CA ASN A 110 10.65 16.12 6.84
C ASN A 110 9.17 15.86 6.54
N LEU A 111 8.78 14.59 6.40
CA LEU A 111 7.40 14.19 6.14
C LEU A 111 6.70 13.74 7.42
N LYS A 112 5.40 14.04 7.49
CA LYS A 112 4.48 13.61 8.54
C LYS A 112 3.42 12.73 7.90
N PHE A 113 3.26 11.52 8.43
CA PHE A 113 2.18 10.63 8.08
C PHE A 113 0.82 11.22 8.52
N ILE A 114 -0.20 11.12 7.66
CA ILE A 114 -1.55 11.63 7.94
C ILE A 114 -2.68 10.63 7.70
N GLY A 115 -2.42 9.47 7.14
CA GLY A 115 -3.43 8.42 6.98
C GLY A 115 -3.04 7.32 6.02
N ILE A 116 -3.73 6.19 6.10
CA ILE A 116 -3.64 5.06 5.17
C ILE A 116 -4.88 5.03 4.29
N SER A 117 -4.69 4.80 3.00
CA SER A 117 -5.81 4.59 2.07
C SER A 117 -6.32 3.16 2.15
N HIS A 118 -5.43 2.19 2.14
CA HIS A 118 -5.75 0.78 2.18
C HIS A 118 -4.54 -0.05 2.61
N TYR A 119 -4.83 -1.25 3.05
CA TYR A 119 -3.89 -2.34 3.21
C TYR A 119 -4.02 -3.31 2.03
N ALA A 120 -2.90 -3.73 1.47
CA ALA A 120 -2.82 -4.71 0.41
C ALA A 120 -2.15 -5.99 0.94
N PRO A 121 -2.90 -7.07 1.24
CA PRO A 121 -2.31 -8.34 1.59
C PRO A 121 -1.51 -8.88 0.41
N LEU A 122 -0.42 -9.58 0.68
CA LEU A 122 0.32 -10.31 -0.33
C LEU A 122 -0.29 -11.69 -0.54
N VAL A 123 -0.03 -12.26 -1.70
CA VAL A 123 -0.44 -13.62 -2.04
C VAL A 123 0.73 -14.38 -2.66
N LEU A 124 1.00 -15.60 -2.16
CA LEU A 124 1.93 -16.51 -2.81
C LEU A 124 1.31 -16.99 -4.12
N VAL A 125 1.98 -16.69 -5.20
CA VAL A 125 1.54 -17.08 -6.55
C VAL A 125 2.60 -17.92 -7.25
N THR A 126 2.12 -18.81 -8.13
CA THR A 126 2.93 -19.61 -9.04
C THR A 126 2.22 -19.79 -10.37
N SER A 127 2.83 -20.47 -11.33
CA SER A 127 2.18 -20.90 -12.56
C SER A 127 1.03 -21.87 -12.28
N THR A 128 0.15 -22.07 -13.25
CA THR A 128 -0.93 -23.05 -13.16
C THR A 128 -0.38 -24.50 -13.20
N GLY A 129 -1.19 -25.46 -12.74
CA GLY A 129 -0.82 -26.90 -12.73
C GLY A 129 -0.20 -27.40 -11.43
N ILE A 130 0.17 -26.50 -10.50
CA ILE A 130 0.73 -26.86 -9.19
C ILE A 130 -0.42 -26.93 -8.18
N SER A 131 -0.66 -28.12 -7.58
CA SER A 131 -1.83 -28.36 -6.72
C SER A 131 -1.46 -28.72 -5.29
N THR A 132 -0.31 -29.33 -5.09
CA THR A 132 0.17 -29.79 -3.77
C THR A 132 1.38 -29.00 -3.32
N ARG A 133 1.68 -29.04 -2.01
CA ARG A 133 2.88 -28.45 -1.43
C ARG A 133 4.15 -29.11 -2.00
N GLN A 134 4.14 -30.43 -2.25
CA GLN A 134 5.28 -31.11 -2.81
C GLN A 134 5.57 -30.67 -4.25
N GLU A 135 4.52 -30.57 -5.08
CA GLU A 135 4.65 -30.04 -6.45
C GLU A 135 5.22 -28.61 -6.46
N PHE A 136 4.80 -27.76 -5.50
CA PHE A 136 5.34 -26.43 -5.35
C PHE A 136 6.84 -26.45 -5.00
N ILE A 137 7.24 -27.31 -4.05
CA ILE A 137 8.65 -27.49 -3.67
C ILE A 137 9.50 -27.94 -4.87
N ASP A 138 9.00 -28.92 -5.62
CA ASP A 138 9.72 -29.47 -6.78
C ASP A 138 9.78 -28.44 -7.92
N HIS A 139 8.72 -27.67 -8.09
CA HIS A 139 8.70 -26.56 -9.05
C HIS A 139 9.72 -25.47 -8.69
N VAL A 140 9.82 -25.05 -7.43
CA VAL A 140 10.80 -24.07 -6.98
C VAL A 140 12.22 -24.61 -7.13
N LYS A 141 12.47 -25.91 -6.89
CA LYS A 141 13.79 -26.53 -7.12
C LYS A 141 14.20 -26.52 -8.60
N SER A 142 13.24 -26.69 -9.51
CA SER A 142 13.51 -26.66 -10.96
C SER A 142 13.54 -25.22 -11.52
N HIS A 143 12.92 -24.26 -10.85
CA HIS A 143 12.91 -22.84 -11.19
C HIS A 143 13.37 -22.02 -9.97
N PRO A 144 14.68 -22.04 -9.63
CA PRO A 144 15.17 -21.53 -8.36
C PRO A 144 15.32 -20.01 -8.34
N ASN A 145 14.23 -19.31 -8.63
CA ASN A 145 14.14 -17.85 -8.61
C ASN A 145 12.74 -17.40 -8.21
N PHE A 146 12.65 -16.19 -7.67
CA PHE A 146 11.38 -15.55 -7.37
C PHE A 146 11.46 -14.04 -7.64
N GLY A 147 10.32 -13.45 -7.98
CA GLY A 147 10.23 -12.05 -8.35
C GLY A 147 9.61 -11.16 -7.30
N SER A 148 9.98 -9.88 -7.32
CA SER A 148 9.24 -8.81 -6.63
C SER A 148 9.45 -7.47 -7.34
N TRP A 149 8.71 -6.43 -6.91
CA TRP A 149 8.77 -5.10 -7.54
C TRP A 149 10.00 -4.25 -7.21
N SER A 150 10.80 -4.65 -6.23
CA SER A 150 12.09 -3.98 -5.94
C SER A 150 12.90 -4.75 -4.91
N VAL A 151 14.18 -4.44 -4.83
CA VAL A 151 15.02 -4.84 -3.69
C VAL A 151 14.51 -4.16 -2.43
N GLY A 152 14.37 -4.92 -1.34
CA GLY A 152 13.80 -4.47 -0.07
C GLY A 152 12.28 -4.35 -0.04
N SER A 153 11.57 -4.77 -1.10
CA SER A 153 10.11 -4.82 -1.06
C SER A 153 9.61 -5.86 -0.07
N VAL A 154 8.41 -5.65 0.48
CA VAL A 154 7.76 -6.67 1.33
C VAL A 154 7.54 -7.98 0.57
N GLY A 155 7.41 -7.94 -0.75
CA GLY A 155 7.35 -9.13 -1.60
C GLY A 155 8.66 -9.92 -1.62
N GLN A 156 9.82 -9.25 -1.67
CA GLN A 156 11.12 -9.93 -1.53
C GLN A 156 11.27 -10.55 -0.15
N ILE A 157 10.97 -9.81 0.91
CA ILE A 157 11.08 -10.30 2.29
C ILE A 157 10.20 -11.54 2.49
N SER A 158 8.95 -11.49 2.03
CA SER A 158 8.04 -12.64 2.12
C SER A 158 8.54 -13.85 1.32
N GLY A 159 9.15 -13.62 0.14
CA GLY A 159 9.77 -14.68 -0.64
C GLY A 159 10.97 -15.30 0.08
N GLN A 160 11.82 -14.46 0.66
CA GLN A 160 12.99 -14.91 1.43
C GLN A 160 12.58 -15.71 2.68
N GLU A 161 11.54 -15.24 3.38
CA GLU A 161 10.98 -15.96 4.53
C GLU A 161 10.44 -17.34 4.12
N LEU A 162 9.72 -17.42 3.00
CA LEU A 162 9.18 -18.68 2.50
C LEU A 162 10.27 -19.70 2.18
N ILE A 163 11.30 -19.30 1.43
CA ILE A 163 12.41 -20.22 1.07
C ILE A 163 13.19 -20.66 2.31
N ASN A 164 13.35 -19.76 3.29
CA ASN A 164 14.00 -20.10 4.56
C ASN A 164 13.20 -21.17 5.32
N GLN A 165 11.88 -21.00 5.46
CA GLN A 165 11.01 -21.97 6.17
C GLN A 165 10.85 -23.31 5.44
N LEU A 166 10.92 -23.32 4.12
CA LEU A 166 10.87 -24.53 3.31
C LEU A 166 12.27 -25.16 3.06
N HIS A 167 13.32 -24.57 3.61
CA HIS A 167 14.72 -24.97 3.39
C HIS A 167 15.07 -25.10 1.88
N LEU A 168 14.59 -24.14 1.09
CA LEU A 168 14.84 -24.04 -0.35
C LEU A 168 15.92 -23.01 -0.64
N SER A 169 16.47 -23.07 -1.84
CA SER A 169 17.36 -22.04 -2.39
C SER A 169 16.71 -21.45 -3.64
N ALA A 170 16.53 -20.13 -3.66
CA ALA A 170 16.06 -19.42 -4.83
C ALA A 170 16.62 -17.99 -4.84
N GLN A 171 16.90 -17.46 -6.04
CA GLN A 171 17.44 -16.12 -6.21
C GLN A 171 16.30 -15.10 -6.39
N HIS A 172 16.45 -13.94 -5.79
CA HIS A 172 15.53 -12.83 -5.98
C HIS A 172 15.81 -12.08 -7.28
N VAL A 173 14.74 -11.77 -8.04
CA VAL A 173 14.77 -10.95 -9.25
C VAL A 173 13.89 -9.73 -9.04
N ALA A 174 14.47 -8.54 -9.08
CA ALA A 174 13.75 -7.28 -8.95
C ALA A 174 13.22 -6.80 -10.31
N TYR A 175 11.93 -6.51 -10.41
CA TYR A 175 11.27 -6.04 -11.62
C TYR A 175 10.92 -4.55 -11.53
N LYS A 176 11.05 -3.85 -12.65
CA LYS A 176 10.56 -2.46 -12.80
C LYS A 176 9.15 -2.40 -13.35
N ASP A 177 8.75 -3.42 -14.13
CA ASP A 177 7.43 -3.54 -14.73
C ASP A 177 6.63 -4.66 -14.07
N TYR A 178 5.45 -4.31 -13.56
CA TYR A 178 4.58 -5.22 -12.83
C TYR A 178 3.95 -6.29 -13.73
N GLY A 179 3.59 -5.90 -14.96
CA GLY A 179 2.99 -6.80 -15.95
C GLY A 179 3.98 -7.87 -16.39
N GLN A 180 5.21 -7.45 -16.75
CA GLN A 180 6.27 -8.37 -17.12
C GLN A 180 6.58 -9.37 -15.99
N TRP A 181 6.69 -8.88 -14.76
CA TRP A 181 6.92 -9.71 -13.59
C TRP A 181 5.88 -10.84 -13.44
N LEU A 182 4.59 -10.50 -13.46
CA LEU A 182 3.52 -11.49 -13.29
C LEU A 182 3.38 -12.40 -14.51
N MET A 183 3.71 -11.94 -15.71
CA MET A 183 3.78 -12.79 -16.91
C MET A 183 4.93 -13.79 -16.79
N ASP A 184 6.06 -13.42 -16.21
CA ASP A 184 7.19 -14.34 -16.01
C ASP A 184 6.84 -15.44 -14.99
N VAL A 185 6.01 -15.16 -13.98
CA VAL A 185 5.42 -16.21 -13.13
C VAL A 185 4.52 -17.15 -13.95
N SER A 186 3.63 -16.56 -14.77
CA SER A 186 2.71 -17.34 -15.62
C SER A 186 3.44 -18.27 -16.59
N ASN A 187 4.53 -17.79 -17.17
CA ASN A 187 5.33 -18.49 -18.18
C ASN A 187 6.40 -19.43 -17.57
N GLN A 188 6.43 -19.60 -16.23
CA GLN A 188 7.39 -20.42 -15.50
C GLN A 188 8.85 -19.91 -15.60
N ASN A 189 9.06 -18.65 -15.97
CA ASN A 189 10.38 -18.01 -15.88
C ASN A 189 10.77 -17.72 -14.42
N LEU A 190 9.78 -17.70 -13.52
CA LEU A 190 9.94 -17.61 -12.07
C LEU A 190 9.24 -18.79 -11.39
N GLY A 191 9.84 -19.34 -10.35
CA GLY A 191 9.25 -20.40 -9.55
C GLY A 191 8.03 -19.92 -8.76
N PHE A 192 8.11 -18.70 -8.21
CA PHE A 192 7.01 -18.10 -7.45
C PHE A 192 7.18 -16.60 -7.25
N SER A 193 6.20 -15.96 -6.64
CA SER A 193 6.26 -14.55 -6.22
C SER A 193 5.26 -14.23 -5.13
N PHE A 194 5.45 -13.05 -4.48
CA PHE A 194 4.51 -12.47 -3.53
C PHE A 194 4.03 -11.10 -4.01
N PRO A 195 3.18 -11.01 -5.03
CA PRO A 195 2.50 -9.76 -5.39
C PRO A 195 1.45 -9.38 -4.34
N THR A 196 0.94 -8.15 -4.42
CA THR A 196 -0.29 -7.80 -3.71
C THR A 196 -1.47 -8.58 -4.30
N LEU A 197 -2.39 -9.00 -3.46
CA LEU A 197 -3.57 -9.76 -3.87
C LEU A 197 -4.34 -9.06 -4.99
N GLY A 198 -4.54 -7.74 -4.84
CA GLY A 198 -5.26 -6.94 -5.83
C GLY A 198 -4.59 -6.92 -7.20
N SER A 199 -3.25 -6.79 -7.25
CA SER A 199 -2.54 -6.74 -8.53
C SER A 199 -2.46 -8.09 -9.23
N ALA A 200 -2.48 -9.20 -8.50
CA ALA A 200 -2.45 -10.55 -9.06
C ALA A 200 -3.85 -11.07 -9.50
N THR A 201 -4.91 -10.49 -8.95
CA THR A 201 -6.31 -10.94 -9.18
C THR A 201 -6.70 -11.02 -10.66
N PRO A 202 -6.35 -10.07 -11.55
CA PRO A 202 -6.71 -10.19 -12.97
C PRO A 202 -6.14 -11.44 -13.64
N LEU A 203 -4.86 -11.76 -13.42
CA LEU A 203 -4.24 -12.96 -14.00
C LEU A 203 -4.73 -14.26 -13.36
N TYR A 204 -5.03 -14.24 -12.07
CA TYR A 204 -5.66 -15.37 -11.39
C TYR A 204 -7.06 -15.67 -11.99
N ARG A 205 -7.90 -14.66 -12.16
CA ARG A 205 -9.23 -14.81 -12.77
C ARG A 205 -9.16 -15.24 -14.25
N ALA A 206 -8.11 -14.85 -14.94
CA ALA A 206 -7.83 -15.29 -16.31
C ALA A 206 -7.23 -16.72 -16.38
N GLY A 207 -7.03 -17.39 -15.25
CA GLY A 207 -6.45 -18.73 -15.19
C GLY A 207 -4.99 -18.79 -15.65
N LYS A 208 -4.24 -17.69 -15.52
CA LYS A 208 -2.83 -17.59 -15.95
C LYS A 208 -1.85 -17.88 -14.82
N ILE A 209 -2.24 -17.61 -13.58
CA ILE A 209 -1.47 -17.91 -12.37
C ILE A 209 -2.38 -18.56 -11.34
N LYS A 210 -1.79 -19.22 -10.37
CA LYS A 210 -2.48 -19.84 -9.24
C LYS A 210 -2.16 -19.11 -7.95
N PHE A 211 -3.16 -18.90 -7.11
CA PHE A 211 -3.01 -18.49 -5.72
C PHE A 211 -2.78 -19.73 -4.87
N ILE A 212 -1.64 -19.77 -4.17
CA ILE A 212 -1.28 -20.87 -3.29
C ILE A 212 -1.70 -20.57 -1.85
N ALA A 213 -1.39 -19.37 -1.36
CA ALA A 213 -1.73 -18.94 -0.01
C ALA A 213 -1.73 -17.41 0.10
N VAL A 214 -2.59 -16.84 0.95
CA VAL A 214 -2.55 -15.41 1.28
C VAL A 214 -1.63 -15.18 2.49
N ALA A 215 -0.75 -14.17 2.39
CA ALA A 215 0.11 -13.74 3.48
C ALA A 215 -0.66 -12.78 4.40
N SER A 216 -1.56 -13.32 5.19
CA SER A 216 -2.37 -12.59 6.17
C SER A 216 -2.74 -13.51 7.34
N LYS A 217 -3.16 -12.91 8.47
CA LYS A 217 -3.62 -13.66 9.67
C LYS A 217 -4.90 -14.45 9.43
N HIS A 218 -5.74 -13.98 8.51
CA HIS A 218 -7.04 -14.59 8.20
C HIS A 218 -7.17 -14.78 6.70
N ARG A 219 -7.96 -15.76 6.27
CA ARG A 219 -8.30 -15.96 4.86
C ARG A 219 -8.99 -14.72 4.30
N ASP A 220 -8.77 -14.49 3.03
CA ASP A 220 -9.40 -13.41 2.31
C ASP A 220 -10.90 -13.70 2.07
N PRO A 221 -11.84 -12.79 2.40
CA PRO A 221 -13.26 -13.04 2.23
C PRO A 221 -13.69 -13.21 0.76
N VAL A 222 -12.94 -12.67 -0.20
CA VAL A 222 -13.22 -12.81 -1.64
C VAL A 222 -12.61 -14.10 -2.19
N PHE A 223 -11.51 -14.57 -1.59
CA PHE A 223 -10.76 -15.77 -1.97
C PHE A 223 -10.72 -16.77 -0.80
N SER A 224 -11.88 -17.08 -0.22
CA SER A 224 -12.02 -17.89 0.99
C SER A 224 -11.47 -19.33 0.84
N ASP A 225 -11.39 -19.81 -0.39
CA ASP A 225 -10.83 -21.15 -0.70
C ASP A 225 -9.29 -21.14 -0.68
N VAL A 226 -8.64 -19.96 -0.75
CA VAL A 226 -7.20 -19.84 -0.66
C VAL A 226 -6.78 -19.81 0.81
N PRO A 227 -5.95 -20.76 1.28
CA PRO A 227 -5.51 -20.81 2.67
C PRO A 227 -4.63 -19.61 3.02
N THR A 228 -4.47 -19.33 4.31
CA THR A 228 -3.40 -18.45 4.77
C THR A 228 -2.05 -19.14 4.61
N ILE A 229 -0.98 -18.35 4.59
CA ILE A 229 0.39 -18.90 4.51
C ILE A 229 0.70 -19.80 5.72
N SER A 230 0.19 -19.47 6.91
CA SER A 230 0.35 -20.30 8.12
C SER A 230 -0.39 -21.63 8.00
N GLU A 231 -1.61 -21.65 7.44
CA GLU A 231 -2.33 -22.89 7.15
C GLU A 231 -1.58 -23.75 6.11
N TYR A 232 -1.07 -23.10 5.06
CA TYR A 232 -0.33 -23.79 3.99
C TYR A 232 0.98 -24.41 4.50
N LEU A 233 1.72 -23.70 5.33
CA LEU A 233 2.98 -24.19 5.90
C LEU A 233 2.77 -25.19 7.04
N GLY A 234 1.58 -25.21 7.66
CA GLY A 234 1.29 -26.04 8.83
C GLY A 234 1.98 -25.54 10.12
N ASN A 235 2.38 -24.27 10.14
CA ASN A 235 2.99 -23.59 11.29
C ASN A 235 2.60 -22.13 11.30
N SER A 236 2.86 -21.42 12.40
CA SER A 236 2.53 -20.02 12.59
C SER A 236 3.74 -19.09 12.61
N ASN A 237 4.94 -19.56 12.25
CA ASN A 237 6.16 -18.74 12.38
C ASN A 237 6.35 -17.76 11.23
N PHE A 238 5.62 -17.92 10.13
CA PHE A 238 5.62 -16.93 9.05
C PHE A 238 4.89 -15.67 9.50
N VAL A 239 5.60 -14.56 9.57
CA VAL A 239 5.02 -13.27 9.92
C VAL A 239 4.66 -12.53 8.63
N PRO A 240 3.36 -12.40 8.30
CA PRO A 240 2.96 -11.70 7.09
C PRO A 240 3.34 -10.24 7.16
N LEU A 241 4.07 -9.75 6.17
CA LEU A 241 4.20 -8.33 5.87
C LEU A 241 3.15 -7.92 4.86
N GLY A 242 2.63 -6.70 4.97
CA GLY A 242 1.67 -6.17 4.02
C GLY A 242 2.12 -4.86 3.39
N ALA A 243 1.50 -4.50 2.27
CA ALA A 243 1.73 -3.23 1.64
C ALA A 243 0.67 -2.22 2.13
N TYR A 244 1.11 -1.17 2.80
CA TYR A 244 0.27 -0.08 3.29
C TYR A 244 0.47 1.16 2.41
N ALA A 245 -0.54 1.54 1.66
CA ALA A 245 -0.48 2.77 0.88
C ALA A 245 -0.92 3.96 1.74
N GLY A 246 0.00 4.86 2.00
CA GLY A 246 -0.17 5.95 2.96
C GLY A 246 0.02 7.34 2.37
N PHE A 247 -0.58 8.31 3.03
CA PHE A 247 -0.50 9.73 2.74
C PHE A 247 0.44 10.43 3.71
N TYR A 248 1.28 11.29 3.16
CA TYR A 248 2.27 12.06 3.90
C TYR A 248 2.26 13.52 3.47
N VAL A 249 2.53 14.42 4.39
CA VAL A 249 2.66 15.85 4.15
C VAL A 249 3.96 16.37 4.72
N LYS A 250 4.43 17.53 4.25
CA LYS A 250 5.59 18.17 4.87
C LYS A 250 5.29 18.55 6.32
N LYS A 251 6.25 18.37 7.21
CA LYS A 251 6.10 18.70 8.65
C LYS A 251 5.84 20.20 8.88
N ASP A 252 6.40 21.05 8.05
CA ASP A 252 6.22 22.50 8.11
C ASP A 252 4.90 23.01 7.51
N MET A 253 4.09 22.13 6.89
CA MET A 253 2.76 22.51 6.41
C MET A 253 1.90 23.03 7.56
N PRO A 254 1.13 24.13 7.38
CA PRO A 254 0.24 24.66 8.42
C PRO A 254 -0.75 23.61 8.95
N GLU A 255 -1.01 23.61 10.24
CA GLU A 255 -1.89 22.60 10.88
C GLU A 255 -3.33 22.64 10.37
N THR A 256 -3.81 23.81 9.91
CA THR A 256 -5.12 23.93 9.26
C THR A 256 -5.22 23.08 8.00
N TYR A 257 -4.18 23.09 7.15
CA TYR A 257 -4.12 22.25 5.94
C TYR A 257 -4.04 20.76 6.28
N LYS A 258 -3.18 20.39 7.24
CA LYS A 258 -3.06 19.00 7.69
C LYS A 258 -4.39 18.43 8.19
N LYS A 259 -5.11 19.23 9.01
CA LYS A 259 -6.44 18.85 9.54
C LYS A 259 -7.46 18.67 8.42
N SER A 260 -7.55 19.64 7.49
CA SER A 260 -8.49 19.55 6.35
C SER A 260 -8.19 18.35 5.47
N LEU A 261 -6.91 18.09 5.14
CA LEU A 261 -6.49 16.94 4.34
C LEU A 261 -6.82 15.61 5.03
N SER A 262 -6.43 15.46 6.30
CA SER A 262 -6.70 14.25 7.06
C SER A 262 -8.19 13.96 7.20
N ALA A 263 -8.98 14.99 7.49
CA ALA A 263 -10.43 14.86 7.64
C ALA A 263 -11.12 14.54 6.29
N GLY A 264 -10.73 15.22 5.20
CA GLY A 264 -11.27 14.97 3.87
C GLY A 264 -10.94 13.56 3.36
N LEU A 265 -9.69 13.11 3.53
CA LEU A 265 -9.28 11.74 3.22
C LEU A 265 -10.09 10.72 4.02
N LYS A 266 -10.21 10.92 5.34
CA LYS A 266 -10.98 10.03 6.21
C LYS A 266 -12.45 9.96 5.79
N GLN A 267 -13.06 11.08 5.43
CA GLN A 267 -14.45 11.13 4.96
C GLN A 267 -14.61 10.31 3.68
N VAL A 268 -13.79 10.55 2.66
CA VAL A 268 -13.92 9.89 1.34
C VAL A 268 -13.61 8.40 1.43
N LEU A 269 -12.51 8.03 2.09
CA LEU A 269 -12.10 6.63 2.23
C LEU A 269 -13.09 5.78 3.05
N ASN A 270 -13.91 6.40 3.89
CA ASN A 270 -14.92 5.72 4.70
C ASN A 270 -16.29 5.58 4.02
N THR A 271 -16.47 6.08 2.80
CA THR A 271 -17.72 5.86 2.05
C THR A 271 -17.90 4.39 1.70
N THR A 272 -19.15 3.93 1.64
CA THR A 272 -19.48 2.54 1.27
C THR A 272 -18.98 2.21 -0.13
N ASP A 273 -19.09 3.14 -1.07
CA ASP A 273 -18.65 2.97 -2.46
C ASP A 273 -17.13 2.71 -2.55
N VAL A 274 -16.31 3.54 -1.88
CA VAL A 274 -14.85 3.36 -1.86
C VAL A 274 -14.45 2.07 -1.16
N LYS A 275 -15.07 1.75 -0.01
CA LYS A 275 -14.79 0.50 0.70
C LYS A 275 -15.12 -0.73 -0.14
N SER A 276 -16.26 -0.72 -0.83
CA SER A 276 -16.67 -1.83 -1.69
C SER A 276 -15.72 -1.98 -2.88
N ASP A 277 -15.32 -0.88 -3.52
CA ASP A 277 -14.35 -0.90 -4.62
C ASP A 277 -12.99 -1.47 -4.17
N LEU A 278 -12.50 -1.06 -3.01
CA LEU A 278 -11.26 -1.60 -2.45
C LEU A 278 -11.34 -3.12 -2.25
N ILE A 279 -12.42 -3.62 -1.66
CA ILE A 279 -12.62 -5.06 -1.41
C ILE A 279 -12.67 -5.85 -2.73
N ILE A 280 -13.43 -5.37 -3.72
CA ILE A 280 -13.54 -6.01 -5.04
C ILE A 280 -12.16 -6.10 -5.73
N ARG A 281 -11.30 -5.11 -5.53
CA ARG A 281 -9.93 -5.08 -6.04
C ARG A 281 -8.94 -5.93 -5.23
N GLY A 282 -9.36 -6.58 -4.15
CA GLY A 282 -8.48 -7.37 -3.29
C GLY A 282 -7.68 -6.54 -2.28
N TYR A 283 -8.10 -5.31 -2.02
CA TYR A 283 -7.56 -4.46 -0.94
C TYR A 283 -8.44 -4.51 0.30
N ARG A 284 -7.89 -4.07 1.43
CA ARG A 284 -8.61 -3.94 2.69
C ARG A 284 -8.77 -2.47 3.03
N PRO A 285 -10.01 -1.97 3.19
CA PRO A 285 -10.24 -0.64 3.73
C PRO A 285 -9.54 -0.49 5.08
N TRP A 286 -8.92 0.67 5.31
CA TRP A 286 -8.27 0.94 6.58
C TRP A 286 -9.27 1.54 7.57
N THR A 287 -9.55 0.81 8.64
CA THR A 287 -10.60 1.17 9.62
C THR A 287 -10.06 1.41 11.03
N HIS A 288 -8.74 1.34 11.21
CA HIS A 288 -8.09 1.53 12.50
C HIS A 288 -8.04 2.99 12.91
N THR A 289 -8.05 3.23 14.22
CA THR A 289 -7.81 4.54 14.81
C THR A 289 -6.37 5.01 14.56
N ASP A 290 -6.10 6.30 14.78
CA ASP A 290 -4.75 6.85 14.64
C ASP A 290 -3.75 6.20 15.59
N ALA A 291 -4.19 5.82 16.81
CA ALA A 291 -3.34 5.14 17.79
C ALA A 291 -2.99 3.71 17.34
N GLU A 292 -3.99 2.93 16.93
CA GLU A 292 -3.79 1.59 16.37
C GLU A 292 -2.92 1.62 15.11
N THR A 293 -3.16 2.58 14.22
CA THR A 293 -2.36 2.76 12.99
C THR A 293 -0.88 2.99 13.32
N LYS A 294 -0.58 3.85 14.30
CA LYS A 294 0.80 4.08 14.73
C LYS A 294 1.45 2.83 15.30
N GLN A 295 0.73 2.09 16.12
CA GLN A 295 1.21 0.85 16.70
C GLN A 295 1.49 -0.20 15.63
N ILE A 296 0.55 -0.42 14.72
CA ILE A 296 0.70 -1.37 13.61
C ILE A 296 1.92 -1.01 12.74
N LEU A 297 2.03 0.25 12.32
CA LEU A 297 3.15 0.67 11.49
C LEU A 297 4.51 0.59 12.21
N TYR A 298 4.53 0.82 13.53
CA TYR A 298 5.75 0.67 14.33
C TYR A 298 6.18 -0.81 14.41
N GLU A 299 5.26 -1.72 14.67
CA GLU A 299 5.53 -3.16 14.73
C GLU A 299 5.97 -3.70 13.35
N GLU A 300 5.28 -3.32 12.29
CA GLU A 300 5.62 -3.69 10.91
C GLU A 300 7.01 -3.15 10.51
N GLN A 301 7.34 -1.92 10.85
CA GLN A 301 8.65 -1.34 10.58
C GLN A 301 9.77 -2.07 11.32
N ALA A 302 9.54 -2.42 12.59
CA ALA A 302 10.50 -3.18 13.38
C ALA A 302 10.76 -4.56 12.76
N HIS A 303 9.68 -5.25 12.37
CA HIS A 303 9.77 -6.54 11.70
C HIS A 303 10.44 -6.42 10.33
N TYR A 304 10.12 -5.40 9.55
CA TYR A 304 10.76 -5.09 8.27
C TYR A 304 12.28 -4.97 8.41
N TYR A 305 12.76 -4.17 9.37
CA TYR A 305 14.20 -3.98 9.59
C TYR A 305 14.89 -5.24 10.10
N GLN A 306 14.23 -6.01 10.97
CA GLN A 306 14.72 -7.30 11.43
C GLN A 306 14.89 -8.27 10.26
N SER A 307 13.92 -8.36 9.36
CA SER A 307 13.93 -9.23 8.19
C SER A 307 15.04 -8.85 7.20
N LEU A 308 15.24 -7.55 6.93
CA LEU A 308 16.36 -7.10 6.10
C LEU A 308 17.71 -7.57 6.64
N LYS A 309 17.89 -7.50 7.95
CA LYS A 309 19.13 -7.96 8.61
C LYS A 309 19.24 -9.48 8.60
N GLN A 310 18.16 -10.19 8.92
CA GLN A 310 18.15 -11.66 8.99
C GLN A 310 18.47 -12.30 7.65
N PHE A 311 17.98 -11.72 6.55
CA PHE A 311 18.15 -12.27 5.20
C PHE A 311 19.28 -11.61 4.41
N ASP A 312 20.11 -10.81 5.06
CA ASP A 312 21.23 -10.08 4.45
C ASP A 312 20.82 -9.31 3.19
N ILE A 313 19.62 -8.69 3.23
CA ILE A 313 19.11 -7.89 2.12
C ILE A 313 19.81 -6.54 2.14
N ASN A 314 20.82 -6.40 1.29
CA ASN A 314 21.51 -5.13 1.13
C ASN A 314 20.72 -4.22 0.20
N LEU A 315 20.28 -3.07 0.72
CA LEU A 315 19.55 -2.06 -0.02
C LEU A 315 20.47 -1.06 -0.75
N ARG A 316 21.75 -1.04 -0.42
CA ARG A 316 22.73 -0.18 -1.12
C ARG A 316 23.18 -0.86 -2.40
N PRO A 317 23.21 -0.11 -3.52
CA PRO A 317 23.70 -0.62 -4.79
C PRO A 317 25.20 -0.94 -4.74
#